data_bef9ff3bf21c015039c6de5413c82633
#
_entry.id   bef9ff3bf21c015039c6de5413c82633
#
_cell.length_a   1.000
_cell.length_b   1.000
_cell.length_c   1.000
_cell.angle_alpha   90.00
_cell.angle_beta   90.00
_cell.angle_gamma   90.00
#
_symmetry.space_group_name_H-M   'P 1'
#
loop_
_entity.id
_entity.type
_entity.pdbx_description
1 polymer ?
#
loop_
_entity_poly.entity_id
_entity_poly.type
_entity_poly.pdbx_seq_one_letter_code
_entity_poly.pdbx_strand_id
1 'polypeptide(L)'
;ELIKNAIVKDEKKLEQIPHVDKYLGEDKFLAYWSLPVFKSNFLENEFRNIIFRGCYPLNPIAAYLLLNISEKVAQNERTLFTFISNDEPHSMARFVTEHTENMEWSIGADLIYDYFSSLFKKEVANEYVHNIWLSAEYALDKCETNDQKKIIKALAIELIVNKEEEIPATGTYLKLAVQADDADQAINELKEKEFIYRKGSTNTYIFKTRAGSELRAEIRRRGELKGENINYAKALLEVTGKYFVVPRKYNTEKSMTRYFSNEFMSVDDFLNIDSADALIGEDTLDGKVITLYSFTRIKQELINKHVLNLADRRLVVVCPKK
;
A
#
# COMPACT_ATOMS: atom_id res chain seq x y z
N GLU A 1 18.57 3.82 -20.92
CA GLU A 1 19.06 3.28 -22.22
C GLU A 1 18.49 1.89 -22.51
N LEU A 2 18.49 0.95 -21.55
CA LEU A 2 18.04 -0.43 -21.75
C LEU A 2 16.62 -0.52 -22.31
N ILE A 3 15.64 0.18 -21.70
CA ILE A 3 14.26 0.24 -22.19
C ILE A 3 14.17 0.90 -23.57
N LYS A 4 14.86 2.04 -23.75
CA LYS A 4 14.89 2.74 -25.03
C LYS A 4 15.38 1.83 -26.17
N ASN A 5 16.43 1.06 -25.93
CA ASN A 5 17.01 0.17 -26.94
C ASN A 5 16.16 -1.07 -27.21
N ALA A 6 15.31 -1.46 -26.25
CA ALA A 6 14.35 -2.56 -26.43
C ALA A 6 13.10 -2.16 -27.24
N ILE A 7 12.81 -0.84 -27.34
CA ILE A 7 11.65 -0.33 -28.07
C ILE A 7 12.09 0.18 -29.45
N VAL A 8 11.76 -0.56 -30.48
CA VAL A 8 12.03 -0.13 -31.87
C VAL A 8 10.88 0.77 -32.35
N LYS A 9 11.21 1.98 -32.78
CA LYS A 9 10.25 2.98 -33.28
C LYS A 9 10.55 3.44 -34.69
N ASP A 10 9.51 3.64 -35.47
CA ASP A 10 9.58 4.41 -36.69
C ASP A 10 9.27 5.86 -36.37
N GLU A 11 10.29 6.69 -36.15
CA GLU A 11 10.17 8.10 -35.77
C GLU A 11 9.30 8.89 -36.76
N LYS A 12 9.39 8.62 -38.05
CA LYS A 12 8.61 9.32 -39.07
C LYS A 12 7.12 9.01 -38.99
N LYS A 13 6.76 7.75 -38.67
CA LYS A 13 5.39 7.37 -38.44
C LYS A 13 4.86 7.89 -37.12
N LEU A 14 5.70 7.89 -36.08
CA LEU A 14 5.32 8.39 -34.77
C LEU A 14 4.95 9.88 -34.83
N GLU A 15 5.71 10.70 -35.57
CA GLU A 15 5.43 12.14 -35.76
C GLU A 15 4.14 12.42 -36.53
N GLN A 16 3.59 11.43 -37.27
CA GLN A 16 2.34 11.58 -38.00
C GLN A 16 1.10 11.30 -37.15
N ILE A 17 1.25 10.79 -35.94
CA ILE A 17 0.14 10.47 -35.04
C ILE A 17 -0.18 11.70 -34.18
N PRO A 18 -1.34 12.37 -34.36
CA PRO A 18 -1.66 13.67 -33.72
C PRO A 18 -1.61 13.62 -32.19
N HIS A 19 -1.95 12.49 -31.59
CA HIS A 19 -1.97 12.35 -30.14
C HIS A 19 -0.59 12.21 -29.52
N VAL A 20 0.38 11.73 -30.29
CA VAL A 20 1.78 11.62 -29.86
C VAL A 20 2.39 13.00 -29.71
N ASP A 21 2.12 13.93 -30.62
CA ASP A 21 2.60 15.29 -30.51
C ASP A 21 2.07 15.99 -29.25
N LYS A 22 0.80 15.77 -28.91
CA LYS A 22 0.22 16.30 -27.67
C LYS A 22 0.86 15.70 -26.43
N TYR A 23 1.11 14.38 -26.43
CA TYR A 23 1.75 13.69 -25.31
C TYR A 23 3.23 14.08 -25.16
N LEU A 24 3.97 14.16 -26.26
CA LEU A 24 5.38 14.55 -26.30
C LEU A 24 5.61 16.06 -26.28
N GLY A 25 4.54 16.85 -26.08
CA GLY A 25 4.57 18.30 -25.99
C GLY A 25 5.34 18.84 -24.78
N GLU A 26 5.71 20.11 -24.85
CA GLU A 26 6.57 20.77 -23.87
C GLU A 26 5.95 20.79 -22.46
N ASP A 27 4.64 21.00 -22.35
CA ASP A 27 3.96 21.02 -21.04
C ASP A 27 4.09 19.68 -20.30
N LYS A 28 3.90 18.58 -21.01
CA LYS A 28 4.08 17.24 -20.44
C LYS A 28 5.55 16.98 -20.11
N PHE A 29 6.45 17.37 -20.99
CA PHE A 29 7.88 17.26 -20.72
C PHE A 29 8.25 18.01 -19.44
N LEU A 30 7.86 19.26 -19.30
CA LEU A 30 8.17 20.07 -18.12
C LEU A 30 7.57 19.48 -16.83
N ALA A 31 6.37 18.91 -16.91
CA ALA A 31 5.74 18.26 -15.76
C ALA A 31 6.60 17.11 -15.23
N TYR A 32 7.07 16.22 -16.09
CA TYR A 32 7.98 15.13 -15.67
C TYR A 32 9.36 15.62 -15.33
N TRP A 33 9.95 16.54 -16.12
CA TRP A 33 11.26 17.11 -15.87
C TRP A 33 11.33 17.84 -14.53
N SER A 34 10.22 18.42 -14.07
CA SER A 34 10.15 19.10 -12.77
C SER A 34 10.42 18.18 -11.58
N LEU A 35 10.26 16.86 -11.74
CA LEU A 35 10.43 15.88 -10.67
C LEU A 35 11.90 15.74 -10.25
N PRO A 36 12.21 15.79 -8.94
CA PRO A 36 13.58 15.72 -8.43
C PRO A 36 14.35 14.49 -8.92
N VAL A 37 13.71 13.32 -8.99
CA VAL A 37 14.35 12.07 -9.44
C VAL A 37 14.97 12.19 -10.82
N PHE A 38 14.33 12.91 -11.75
CA PHE A 38 14.87 13.07 -13.09
C PHE A 38 15.93 14.16 -13.16
N LYS A 39 15.72 15.30 -12.50
CA LYS A 39 16.72 16.38 -12.44
C LYS A 39 18.03 15.98 -11.79
N SER A 40 17.97 15.09 -10.79
CA SER A 40 19.17 14.65 -10.06
C SER A 40 20.00 13.63 -10.84
N ASN A 41 19.38 12.89 -11.75
CA ASN A 41 20.00 11.74 -12.41
C ASN A 41 20.33 11.96 -13.90
N PHE A 42 19.81 13.02 -14.52
CA PHE A 42 19.95 13.26 -15.96
C PHE A 42 20.24 14.73 -16.25
N LEU A 43 20.91 14.99 -17.36
CA LEU A 43 20.87 16.28 -18.03
C LEU A 43 19.53 16.40 -18.78
N GLU A 44 19.04 17.63 -18.97
CA GLU A 44 17.74 17.86 -19.62
C GLU A 44 17.62 17.18 -20.99
N ASN A 45 18.65 17.32 -21.83
CA ASN A 45 18.67 16.69 -23.15
C ASN A 45 18.72 15.15 -23.07
N GLU A 46 19.39 14.59 -22.08
CA GLU A 46 19.42 13.14 -21.85
C GLU A 46 18.06 12.64 -21.41
N PHE A 47 17.42 13.31 -20.46
CA PHE A 47 16.07 12.98 -20.02
C PHE A 47 15.10 13.04 -21.20
N ARG A 48 15.12 14.12 -22.00
CA ARG A 48 14.26 14.29 -23.17
C ARG A 48 14.43 13.14 -24.19
N ASN A 49 15.65 12.78 -24.52
CA ASN A 49 15.92 11.84 -25.59
C ASN A 49 15.93 10.36 -25.15
N ILE A 50 16.29 10.08 -23.90
CA ILE A 50 16.42 8.69 -23.41
C ILE A 50 15.14 8.25 -22.71
N ILE A 51 14.57 9.10 -21.83
CA ILE A 51 13.45 8.72 -21.00
C ILE A 51 12.13 9.18 -21.63
N PHE A 52 11.95 10.49 -21.81
CA PHE A 52 10.65 11.04 -22.20
C PHE A 52 10.22 10.60 -23.62
N ARG A 53 11.08 10.79 -24.61
CA ARG A 53 10.85 10.30 -25.98
C ARG A 53 11.30 8.83 -26.16
N GLY A 54 12.46 8.50 -25.58
CA GLY A 54 13.09 7.19 -25.81
C GLY A 54 12.30 6.02 -25.25
N CYS A 55 11.64 6.16 -24.11
CA CYS A 55 10.84 5.10 -23.50
C CYS A 55 9.35 5.14 -23.90
N TYR A 56 8.89 6.13 -24.65
CA TYR A 56 7.49 6.17 -25.12
C TYR A 56 7.14 4.86 -25.87
N PRO A 57 5.98 4.23 -25.63
CA PRO A 57 4.77 4.73 -24.97
C PRO A 57 4.75 4.67 -23.43
N LEU A 58 5.77 4.15 -22.78
CA LEU A 58 5.89 4.25 -21.34
C LEU A 58 6.04 5.72 -20.90
N ASN A 59 5.25 6.17 -19.93
CA ASN A 59 5.52 7.45 -19.30
C ASN A 59 6.79 7.37 -18.45
N PRO A 60 7.47 8.50 -18.15
CA PRO A 60 8.75 8.50 -17.43
C PRO A 60 8.71 7.81 -16.07
N ILE A 61 7.63 7.97 -15.30
CA ILE A 61 7.47 7.31 -14.00
C ILE A 61 7.28 5.81 -14.20
N ALA A 62 6.44 5.39 -15.15
CA ALA A 62 6.24 3.99 -15.48
C ALA A 62 7.55 3.32 -15.94
N ALA A 63 8.36 3.99 -16.77
CA ALA A 63 9.66 3.49 -17.19
C ALA A 63 10.62 3.28 -16.01
N TYR A 64 10.64 4.21 -15.04
CA TYR A 64 11.42 4.08 -13.81
C TYR A 64 10.90 2.94 -12.92
N LEU A 65 9.59 2.86 -12.72
CA LEU A 65 8.97 1.83 -11.88
C LEU A 65 9.15 0.44 -12.49
N LEU A 66 9.01 0.29 -13.81
CA LEU A 66 9.19 -0.98 -14.52
C LEU A 66 10.61 -1.55 -14.33
N LEU A 67 11.62 -0.69 -14.42
CA LEU A 67 13.00 -1.11 -14.19
C LEU A 67 13.19 -1.65 -12.76
N ASN A 68 12.70 -0.92 -11.78
CA ASN A 68 12.88 -1.26 -10.36
C ASN A 68 12.02 -2.44 -9.91
N ILE A 69 10.80 -2.59 -10.44
CA ILE A 69 9.95 -3.74 -10.11
C ILE A 69 10.53 -5.02 -10.70
N SER A 70 11.06 -4.95 -11.90
CA SER A 70 11.69 -6.08 -12.58
C SER A 70 12.88 -6.64 -11.80
N GLU A 71 13.69 -5.79 -11.17
CA GLU A 71 14.78 -6.23 -10.30
C GLU A 71 14.28 -6.95 -9.03
N LYS A 72 13.16 -6.51 -8.46
CA LYS A 72 12.60 -7.10 -7.23
C LYS A 72 11.90 -8.43 -7.44
N VAL A 73 11.31 -8.64 -8.61
CA VAL A 73 10.56 -9.86 -8.95
C VAL A 73 11.28 -10.73 -9.99
N ALA A 74 12.55 -10.44 -10.30
CA ALA A 74 13.34 -11.07 -11.37
C ALA A 74 13.61 -12.58 -11.20
N GLN A 75 13.21 -13.18 -10.10
CA GLN A 75 13.30 -14.65 -9.91
C GLN A 75 12.20 -15.43 -10.66
N ASN A 76 11.28 -14.73 -11.33
CA ASN A 76 10.15 -15.30 -12.01
C ASN A 76 10.23 -15.09 -13.54
N GLU A 77 9.42 -15.81 -14.30
CA GLU A 77 9.39 -15.81 -15.78
C GLU A 77 9.05 -14.44 -16.39
N ARG A 78 8.43 -13.53 -15.62
CA ARG A 78 8.07 -12.18 -16.06
C ARG A 78 9.16 -11.19 -15.72
N THR A 79 9.72 -10.59 -16.77
CA THR A 79 10.79 -9.61 -16.69
C THR A 79 10.41 -8.34 -17.45
N LEU A 80 11.27 -7.32 -17.34
CA LEU A 80 11.16 -6.12 -18.17
C LEU A 80 11.06 -6.44 -19.66
N PHE A 81 11.83 -7.40 -20.15
CA PHE A 81 11.85 -7.76 -21.57
C PHE A 81 10.55 -8.46 -21.97
N THR A 82 10.02 -9.38 -21.16
CA THR A 82 8.75 -10.05 -21.48
C THR A 82 7.58 -9.06 -21.46
N PHE A 83 7.60 -8.06 -20.56
CA PHE A 83 6.62 -6.99 -20.59
C PHE A 83 6.66 -6.19 -21.89
N ILE A 84 7.85 -5.88 -22.40
CA ILE A 84 8.02 -5.06 -23.60
C ILE A 84 7.67 -5.86 -24.88
N SER A 85 8.13 -7.12 -24.97
CA SER A 85 8.17 -7.85 -26.26
C SER A 85 7.10 -8.94 -26.42
N ASN A 86 6.60 -9.52 -25.32
CA ASN A 86 5.65 -10.62 -25.44
C ASN A 86 4.21 -10.13 -25.63
N ASP A 87 3.47 -10.80 -26.49
CA ASP A 87 2.04 -10.54 -26.67
C ASP A 87 1.23 -11.28 -25.57
N GLU A 88 1.32 -10.77 -24.36
CA GLU A 88 0.61 -11.27 -23.18
C GLU A 88 -0.43 -10.26 -22.69
N PRO A 89 -1.46 -10.68 -21.93
CA PRO A 89 -2.39 -9.74 -21.29
C PRO A 89 -1.64 -8.68 -20.48
N HIS A 90 -2.00 -7.43 -20.68
CA HIS A 90 -1.42 -6.24 -20.01
C HIS A 90 0.06 -5.98 -20.35
N SER A 91 0.64 -6.64 -21.35
CA SER A 91 1.97 -6.32 -21.85
C SER A 91 1.97 -5.04 -22.71
N MET A 92 3.15 -4.44 -22.90
CA MET A 92 3.30 -3.29 -23.79
C MET A 92 2.98 -3.66 -25.24
N ALA A 93 3.41 -4.84 -25.72
CA ALA A 93 3.11 -5.29 -27.07
C ALA A 93 1.60 -5.41 -27.32
N ARG A 94 0.85 -5.99 -26.37
CA ARG A 94 -0.61 -6.08 -26.43
C ARG A 94 -1.25 -4.69 -26.39
N PHE A 95 -0.80 -3.81 -25.50
CA PHE A 95 -1.31 -2.45 -25.41
C PHE A 95 -1.19 -1.70 -26.73
N VAL A 96 -0.01 -1.74 -27.37
CA VAL A 96 0.23 -1.07 -28.65
C VAL A 96 -0.68 -1.65 -29.77
N THR A 97 -0.92 -2.96 -29.73
CA THR A 97 -1.77 -3.63 -30.74
C THR A 97 -3.25 -3.27 -30.59
N GLU A 98 -3.72 -3.11 -29.35
CA GLU A 98 -5.12 -2.80 -29.05
C GLU A 98 -5.47 -1.31 -29.19
N HIS A 99 -4.48 -0.40 -29.18
CA HIS A 99 -4.72 1.04 -29.29
C HIS A 99 -4.69 1.50 -30.75
N THR A 100 -5.63 2.37 -31.10
CA THR A 100 -5.74 2.97 -32.44
C THR A 100 -5.01 4.30 -32.52
N GLU A 101 -4.71 4.75 -33.74
CA GLU A 101 -4.02 6.03 -33.99
C GLU A 101 -4.80 7.27 -33.50
N ASN A 102 -6.10 7.13 -33.24
CA ASN A 102 -6.97 8.23 -32.82
C ASN A 102 -7.10 8.37 -31.28
N MET A 103 -6.35 7.60 -30.52
CA MET A 103 -6.39 7.65 -29.05
C MET A 103 -5.14 8.31 -28.51
N GLU A 104 -5.33 9.28 -27.59
CA GLU A 104 -4.24 9.77 -26.75
C GLU A 104 -3.87 8.67 -25.78
N TRP A 105 -2.66 8.15 -25.85
CA TRP A 105 -2.27 7.01 -25.04
C TRP A 105 -0.82 7.06 -24.57
N SER A 106 -0.64 6.62 -23.35
CA SER A 106 0.65 6.29 -22.76
C SER A 106 0.47 5.17 -21.75
N ILE A 107 1.50 4.38 -21.54
CA ILE A 107 1.52 3.32 -20.56
C ILE A 107 1.90 3.90 -19.21
N GLY A 108 0.99 3.80 -18.24
CA GLY A 108 1.18 4.21 -16.86
C GLY A 108 1.59 3.05 -15.94
N ALA A 109 1.74 3.39 -14.67
CA ALA A 109 2.03 2.43 -13.61
C ALA A 109 0.89 1.41 -13.39
N ASP A 110 -0.33 1.78 -13.74
CA ASP A 110 -1.52 0.93 -13.67
C ASP A 110 -1.42 -0.30 -14.56
N LEU A 111 -0.93 -0.17 -15.79
CA LEU A 111 -0.72 -1.32 -16.69
C LEU A 111 0.42 -2.21 -16.16
N ILE A 112 1.47 -1.63 -15.59
CA ILE A 112 2.55 -2.40 -14.95
C ILE A 112 2.00 -3.22 -13.79
N TYR A 113 1.14 -2.64 -12.95
CA TYR A 113 0.47 -3.38 -11.88
C TYR A 113 -0.29 -4.59 -12.42
N ASP A 114 -1.13 -4.40 -13.45
CA ASP A 114 -1.94 -5.47 -14.02
C ASP A 114 -1.07 -6.61 -14.55
N TYR A 115 0.04 -6.28 -15.22
CA TYR A 115 0.97 -7.28 -15.73
C TYR A 115 1.65 -8.10 -14.63
N PHE A 116 2.09 -7.45 -13.55
CA PHE A 116 2.82 -8.10 -12.47
C PHE A 116 1.93 -8.58 -11.31
N SER A 117 0.65 -8.27 -11.27
CA SER A 117 -0.26 -8.60 -10.15
C SER A 117 -0.27 -10.08 -9.78
N SER A 118 -0.23 -10.96 -10.78
CA SER A 118 -0.18 -12.41 -10.55
C SER A 118 1.09 -12.87 -9.82
N LEU A 119 2.21 -12.15 -9.96
CA LEU A 119 3.45 -12.41 -9.23
C LEU A 119 3.36 -11.89 -7.79
N PHE A 120 2.82 -10.69 -7.57
CA PHE A 120 2.60 -10.17 -6.23
C PHE A 120 1.71 -11.06 -5.38
N LYS A 121 0.69 -11.67 -6.01
CA LYS A 121 -0.18 -12.66 -5.38
C LYS A 121 0.59 -13.90 -4.90
N LYS A 122 1.56 -14.36 -5.68
CA LYS A 122 2.37 -15.54 -5.39
C LYS A 122 3.52 -15.26 -4.42
N GLU A 123 3.87 -13.99 -4.21
CA GLU A 123 5.04 -13.55 -3.42
C GLU A 123 4.75 -13.60 -1.89
N VAL A 124 4.25 -14.74 -1.41
CA VAL A 124 3.89 -14.93 0.00
C VAL A 124 5.12 -14.88 0.93
N ALA A 125 6.29 -15.21 0.41
CA ALA A 125 7.55 -15.15 1.17
C ALA A 125 7.98 -13.71 1.47
N ASN A 126 7.63 -12.75 0.62
CA ASN A 126 7.83 -11.34 0.85
C ASN A 126 6.52 -10.72 1.40
N GLU A 127 6.36 -10.81 2.72
CA GLU A 127 5.17 -10.34 3.43
C GLU A 127 4.84 -8.87 3.11
N TYR A 128 5.84 -8.02 2.89
CA TYR A 128 5.65 -6.60 2.56
C TYR A 128 4.94 -6.44 1.20
N VAL A 129 5.45 -7.06 0.15
CA VAL A 129 4.88 -7.01 -1.20
C VAL A 129 3.47 -7.61 -1.20
N HIS A 130 3.32 -8.77 -0.55
CA HIS A 130 2.03 -9.46 -0.48
C HIS A 130 0.95 -8.63 0.24
N ASN A 131 1.31 -7.97 1.35
CA ASN A 131 0.37 -7.12 2.10
C ASN A 131 -0.03 -5.85 1.33
N ILE A 132 0.89 -5.24 0.56
CA ILE A 132 0.54 -4.13 -0.33
C ILE A 132 -0.43 -4.61 -1.41
N TRP A 133 -0.14 -5.75 -2.05
CA TRP A 133 -1.01 -6.33 -3.05
C TRP A 133 -2.42 -6.63 -2.49
N LEU A 134 -2.52 -7.27 -1.32
CA LEU A 134 -3.81 -7.53 -0.65
C LEU A 134 -4.59 -6.24 -0.37
N SER A 135 -3.91 -5.18 0.07
CA SER A 135 -4.54 -3.89 0.35
C SER A 135 -5.03 -3.21 -0.93
N ALA A 136 -4.25 -3.34 -2.01
CA ALA A 136 -4.63 -2.82 -3.32
C ALA A 136 -5.84 -3.57 -3.89
N GLU A 137 -5.85 -4.91 -3.88
CA GLU A 137 -6.98 -5.72 -4.36
C GLU A 137 -8.27 -5.44 -3.58
N TYR A 138 -8.16 -5.28 -2.25
CA TYR A 138 -9.31 -4.88 -1.42
C TYR A 138 -9.87 -3.50 -1.84
N ALA A 139 -9.01 -2.54 -2.11
CA ALA A 139 -9.44 -1.21 -2.54
C ALA A 139 -10.00 -1.24 -3.98
N LEU A 140 -9.38 -2.00 -4.89
CA LEU A 140 -9.81 -2.16 -6.28
C LEU A 140 -11.21 -2.75 -6.40
N ASP A 141 -11.55 -3.74 -5.55
CA ASP A 141 -12.90 -4.34 -5.50
C ASP A 141 -13.99 -3.31 -5.13
N LYS A 142 -13.60 -2.23 -4.46
CA LYS A 142 -14.50 -1.20 -3.97
C LYS A 142 -14.44 0.12 -4.74
N CYS A 143 -13.57 0.21 -5.73
CA CYS A 143 -13.46 1.39 -6.59
C CYS A 143 -14.64 1.47 -7.55
N GLU A 144 -15.23 2.66 -7.65
CA GLU A 144 -16.38 2.96 -8.51
C GLU A 144 -15.96 3.50 -9.88
N THR A 145 -14.84 4.23 -9.94
CA THR A 145 -14.35 4.84 -11.16
C THR A 145 -13.05 4.23 -11.67
N ASN A 146 -12.79 4.36 -12.97
CA ASN A 146 -11.54 3.89 -13.55
C ASN A 146 -10.33 4.66 -13.03
N ASP A 147 -10.47 5.96 -12.78
CA ASP A 147 -9.40 6.79 -12.22
C ASP A 147 -9.01 6.37 -10.82
N GLN A 148 -9.99 6.02 -9.96
CA GLN A 148 -9.69 5.44 -8.65
C GLN A 148 -8.86 4.17 -8.78
N LYS A 149 -9.23 3.26 -9.72
CA LYS A 149 -8.48 2.01 -9.96
C LYS A 149 -7.05 2.28 -10.41
N LYS A 150 -6.85 3.23 -11.33
CA LYS A 150 -5.52 3.61 -11.81
C LYS A 150 -4.65 4.16 -10.67
N ILE A 151 -5.20 5.05 -9.82
CA ILE A 151 -4.47 5.61 -8.66
C ILE A 151 -4.10 4.52 -7.65
N ILE A 152 -5.00 3.59 -7.33
CA ILE A 152 -4.70 2.47 -6.42
C ILE A 152 -3.57 1.59 -6.97
N LYS A 153 -3.60 1.26 -8.27
CA LYS A 153 -2.56 0.47 -8.92
C LYS A 153 -1.21 1.18 -8.94
N ALA A 154 -1.18 2.48 -9.25
CA ALA A 154 0.03 3.29 -9.20
C ALA A 154 0.62 3.34 -7.79
N LEU A 155 -0.20 3.60 -6.79
CA LEU A 155 0.22 3.60 -5.39
C LEU A 155 0.81 2.24 -4.98
N ALA A 156 0.18 1.15 -5.40
CA ALA A 156 0.68 -0.20 -5.09
C ALA A 156 2.09 -0.42 -5.67
N ILE A 157 2.31 -0.08 -6.93
CA ILE A 157 3.62 -0.22 -7.59
C ILE A 157 4.67 0.67 -6.91
N GLU A 158 4.37 1.94 -6.63
CA GLU A 158 5.31 2.84 -5.95
C GLU A 158 5.72 2.29 -4.57
N LEU A 159 4.75 1.80 -3.79
CA LEU A 159 5.03 1.20 -2.49
C LEU A 159 5.81 -0.12 -2.60
N ILE A 160 5.51 -0.99 -3.58
CA ILE A 160 6.24 -2.25 -3.80
C ILE A 160 7.69 -1.96 -4.21
N VAL A 161 7.91 -0.98 -5.07
CA VAL A 161 9.27 -0.52 -5.44
C VAL A 161 10.02 0.01 -4.23
N ASN A 162 9.32 0.65 -3.29
CA ASN A 162 9.86 1.11 -2.00
C ASN A 162 11.13 1.99 -2.13
N LYS A 163 11.07 2.97 -3.02
CA LYS A 163 12.11 4.00 -3.20
C LYS A 163 11.54 5.39 -2.87
N GLU A 164 11.04 5.56 -1.64
CA GLU A 164 10.34 6.77 -1.18
C GLU A 164 11.20 8.04 -1.31
N GLU A 165 12.54 7.92 -1.24
CA GLU A 165 13.46 9.06 -1.41
C GLU A 165 13.54 9.54 -2.86
N GLU A 166 13.42 8.65 -3.84
CA GLU A 166 13.52 8.95 -5.26
C GLU A 166 12.14 9.20 -5.89
N ILE A 167 11.18 8.32 -5.64
CA ILE A 167 9.78 8.41 -6.09
C ILE A 167 8.86 8.31 -4.87
N PRO A 168 8.60 9.43 -4.17
CA PRO A 168 7.66 9.45 -3.06
C PRO A 168 6.23 9.36 -3.59
N ALA A 169 5.41 8.49 -3.01
CA ALA A 169 3.99 8.30 -3.36
C ALA A 169 3.14 9.54 -2.98
N THR A 170 3.49 10.71 -3.50
CA THR A 170 2.73 11.95 -3.32
C THR A 170 1.67 12.10 -4.40
N GLY A 171 0.70 13.01 -4.18
CA GLY A 171 -0.31 13.30 -5.19
C GLY A 171 0.28 13.70 -6.55
N THR A 172 1.40 14.42 -6.58
CA THR A 172 2.07 14.82 -7.82
C THR A 172 2.61 13.62 -8.59
N TYR A 173 3.31 12.70 -7.90
CA TYR A 173 3.84 11.50 -8.54
C TYR A 173 2.72 10.56 -9.00
N LEU A 174 1.70 10.31 -8.16
CA LEU A 174 0.57 9.46 -8.51
C LEU A 174 -0.19 9.97 -9.75
N LYS A 175 -0.40 11.29 -9.86
CA LYS A 175 -1.03 11.89 -11.05
C LYS A 175 -0.23 11.72 -12.33
N LEU A 176 1.09 11.85 -12.23
CA LEU A 176 1.98 11.70 -13.37
C LEU A 176 2.26 10.22 -13.70
N ALA A 177 2.07 9.32 -12.74
CA ALA A 177 2.26 7.88 -12.93
C ALA A 177 1.19 7.24 -13.80
N VAL A 178 0.00 7.84 -13.91
CA VAL A 178 -1.14 7.32 -14.67
C VAL A 178 -1.74 8.36 -15.60
N GLN A 179 -2.51 7.92 -16.58
CA GLN A 179 -3.33 8.76 -17.41
C GLN A 179 -4.77 8.72 -16.87
N ALA A 180 -5.12 9.68 -16.01
CA ALA A 180 -6.43 9.83 -15.40
C ALA A 180 -7.05 11.19 -15.82
N ASP A 181 -8.37 11.22 -15.98
CA ASP A 181 -9.10 12.43 -16.35
C ASP A 181 -9.17 13.41 -15.18
N ASP A 182 -9.47 12.90 -13.97
CA ASP A 182 -9.49 13.66 -12.72
C ASP A 182 -8.81 12.91 -11.56
N ALA A 183 -7.48 12.90 -11.59
CA ALA A 183 -6.68 12.24 -10.56
C ALA A 183 -6.83 12.89 -9.18
N ASP A 184 -7.08 14.20 -9.09
CA ASP A 184 -7.27 14.90 -7.81
C ASP A 184 -8.57 14.48 -7.13
N GLN A 185 -9.65 14.42 -7.88
CA GLN A 185 -10.93 13.93 -7.39
C GLN A 185 -10.80 12.47 -6.95
N ALA A 186 -10.20 11.62 -7.77
CA ALA A 186 -10.00 10.20 -7.44
C ALA A 186 -9.22 10.01 -6.14
N ILE A 187 -8.12 10.76 -5.94
CA ILE A 187 -7.33 10.71 -4.71
C ILE A 187 -8.16 11.18 -3.49
N ASN A 188 -8.95 12.23 -3.62
CA ASN A 188 -9.78 12.73 -2.53
C ASN A 188 -10.87 11.74 -2.15
N GLU A 189 -11.58 11.16 -3.12
CA GLU A 189 -12.59 10.13 -2.90
C GLU A 189 -12.00 8.88 -2.22
N LEU A 190 -10.81 8.43 -2.65
CA LEU A 190 -10.12 7.30 -2.03
C LEU A 190 -9.71 7.58 -0.57
N LYS A 191 -9.40 8.84 -0.23
CA LYS A 191 -9.15 9.28 1.16
C LYS A 191 -10.43 9.28 1.98
N GLU A 192 -11.53 9.84 1.43
CA GLU A 192 -12.83 9.89 2.10
C GLU A 192 -13.38 8.50 2.37
N LYS A 193 -13.19 7.57 1.41
CA LYS A 193 -13.54 6.15 1.56
C LYS A 193 -12.55 5.39 2.45
N GLU A 194 -11.52 6.05 2.96
CA GLU A 194 -10.52 5.49 3.86
C GLU A 194 -9.70 4.32 3.28
N PHE A 195 -9.54 4.22 1.96
CA PHE A 195 -8.65 3.21 1.34
C PHE A 195 -7.19 3.62 1.41
N ILE A 196 -6.94 4.92 1.32
CA ILE A 196 -5.60 5.50 1.42
C ILE A 196 -5.59 6.61 2.49
N TYR A 197 -4.43 6.85 3.06
CA TYR A 197 -4.23 8.02 3.92
C TYR A 197 -2.87 8.66 3.67
N ARG A 198 -2.78 9.95 3.98
CA ARG A 198 -1.58 10.75 3.80
C ARG A 198 -0.78 10.77 5.08
N LYS A 199 0.48 10.36 5.03
CA LYS A 199 1.42 10.53 6.14
C LYS A 199 1.73 12.01 6.33
N GLY A 200 1.56 12.53 7.54
CA GLY A 200 1.78 13.95 7.85
C GLY A 200 3.24 14.39 7.74
N SER A 201 4.20 13.48 7.98
CA SER A 201 5.64 13.78 7.98
C SER A 201 6.24 13.90 6.57
N THR A 202 5.83 13.04 5.65
CA THR A 202 6.43 12.92 4.30
C THR A 202 5.48 13.35 3.18
N ASN A 203 4.23 13.60 3.50
CA ASN A 203 3.21 13.96 2.52
C ASN A 203 2.88 12.86 1.50
N THR A 204 3.30 11.63 1.77
CA THR A 204 3.11 10.45 0.92
C THR A 204 1.84 9.71 1.28
N TYR A 205 1.25 9.05 0.30
CA TYR A 205 0.10 8.19 0.49
C TYR A 205 0.53 6.76 0.77
N ILE A 206 -0.22 6.09 1.63
CA ILE A 206 -0.10 4.66 1.88
C ILE A 206 -1.50 4.05 2.00
N PHE A 207 -1.60 2.74 1.81
CA PHE A 207 -2.85 2.04 2.04
C PHE A 207 -3.20 2.02 3.52
N LYS A 208 -4.48 2.15 3.80
CA LYS A 208 -5.00 1.80 5.11
C LYS A 208 -5.00 0.28 5.22
N THR A 209 -4.42 -0.26 6.27
CA THR A 209 -4.37 -1.71 6.43
C THR A 209 -5.79 -2.28 6.49
N ARG A 210 -6.02 -3.40 5.80
CA ARG A 210 -7.31 -4.09 5.72
C ARG A 210 -7.98 -4.26 7.10
N ALA A 211 -7.20 -4.65 8.11
CA ALA A 211 -7.69 -4.79 9.48
C ALA A 211 -8.32 -3.49 10.06
N GLY A 212 -7.77 -2.32 9.73
CA GLY A 212 -8.29 -1.05 10.24
C GLY A 212 -9.58 -0.59 9.56
N SER A 213 -9.71 -0.80 8.26
CA SER A 213 -10.92 -0.41 7.50
C SER A 213 -12.07 -1.37 7.71
N GLU A 214 -11.82 -2.68 7.72
CA GLU A 214 -12.83 -3.71 8.02
C GLU A 214 -13.36 -3.58 9.45
N LEU A 215 -12.47 -3.30 10.40
CA LEU A 215 -12.85 -3.08 11.80
C LEU A 215 -13.80 -1.89 11.95
N ARG A 216 -13.48 -0.75 11.33
CA ARG A 216 -14.37 0.44 11.40
C ARG A 216 -15.69 0.23 10.68
N ALA A 217 -15.69 -0.43 9.52
CA ALA A 217 -16.91 -0.76 8.79
C ALA A 217 -17.79 -1.72 9.62
N GLU A 218 -17.19 -2.72 10.25
CA GLU A 218 -17.91 -3.69 11.08
C GLU A 218 -18.43 -3.05 12.39
N ILE A 219 -17.63 -2.19 13.03
CA ILE A 219 -18.07 -1.40 14.20
C ILE A 219 -19.26 -0.51 13.81
N ARG A 220 -19.19 0.19 12.67
CA ARG A 220 -20.29 1.04 12.19
C ARG A 220 -21.52 0.21 11.89
N ARG A 221 -21.39 -0.88 11.13
CA ARG A 221 -22.48 -1.79 10.79
C ARG A 221 -23.15 -2.40 12.02
N ARG A 222 -22.37 -2.84 13.00
CA ARG A 222 -22.90 -3.39 14.26
C ARG A 222 -23.49 -2.31 15.16
N GLY A 223 -22.93 -1.09 15.13
CA GLY A 223 -23.46 0.08 15.83
C GLY A 223 -24.82 0.50 15.30
N GLU A 224 -25.02 0.50 13.98
CA GLU A 224 -26.30 0.80 13.34
C GLU A 224 -27.36 -0.29 13.55
N LEU A 225 -26.93 -1.56 13.63
CA LEU A 225 -27.84 -2.71 13.75
C LEU A 225 -28.22 -3.07 15.20
N LYS A 226 -27.43 -2.68 16.18
CA LYS A 226 -27.57 -3.16 17.57
C LYS A 226 -27.31 -2.07 18.61
N GLY A 227 -27.92 -0.91 18.56
CA GLY A 227 -27.79 0.07 19.66
C GLY A 227 -27.53 -0.61 21.02
N GLU A 228 -26.57 -0.19 21.78
CA GLU A 228 -26.23 -0.49 23.19
C GLU A 228 -25.57 -1.83 23.58
N ASN A 229 -25.56 -2.91 22.79
CA ASN A 229 -24.99 -4.21 23.26
C ASN A 229 -23.91 -4.82 22.36
N ILE A 230 -22.93 -4.03 21.93
CA ILE A 230 -21.79 -4.56 21.18
C ILE A 230 -20.69 -5.01 22.15
N ASN A 231 -20.34 -6.30 22.12
CA ASN A 231 -19.14 -6.77 22.78
C ASN A 231 -17.90 -6.41 21.91
N TYR A 232 -17.38 -5.21 22.15
CA TYR A 232 -16.22 -4.69 21.39
C TYR A 232 -14.95 -5.54 21.58
N ALA A 233 -14.74 -6.11 22.77
CA ALA A 233 -13.60 -6.99 23.05
C ALA A 233 -13.60 -8.21 22.13
N LYS A 234 -14.74 -8.88 22.03
CA LYS A 234 -14.93 -10.04 21.16
C LYS A 234 -14.79 -9.66 19.69
N ALA A 235 -15.40 -8.55 19.26
CA ALA A 235 -15.31 -8.07 17.88
C ALA A 235 -13.85 -7.74 17.49
N LEU A 236 -13.08 -7.09 18.38
CA LEU A 236 -11.67 -6.78 18.18
C LEU A 236 -10.83 -8.05 18.05
N LEU A 237 -11.10 -9.05 18.88
CA LEU A 237 -10.38 -10.32 18.85
C LEU A 237 -10.64 -11.08 17.53
N GLU A 238 -11.90 -11.17 17.11
CA GLU A 238 -12.30 -11.83 15.85
C GLU A 238 -11.69 -11.16 14.63
N VAL A 239 -11.69 -9.83 14.58
CA VAL A 239 -11.15 -9.08 13.42
C VAL A 239 -9.63 -9.13 13.35
N THR A 240 -8.95 -9.05 14.50
CA THR A 240 -7.48 -9.10 14.52
C THR A 240 -6.94 -10.50 14.32
N GLY A 241 -7.71 -11.53 14.65
CA GLY A 241 -7.29 -12.95 14.63
C GLY A 241 -6.10 -13.27 15.54
N LYS A 242 -5.72 -12.34 16.41
CA LYS A 242 -4.55 -12.48 17.29
C LYS A 242 -4.96 -13.04 18.66
N TYR A 243 -5.25 -14.32 18.71
CA TYR A 243 -5.59 -15.00 19.96
C TYR A 243 -4.38 -15.23 20.86
N PHE A 244 -3.17 -15.28 20.28
CA PHE A 244 -1.94 -15.53 21.01
C PHE A 244 -0.84 -14.53 20.60
N VAL A 245 0.01 -14.20 21.57
CA VAL A 245 1.23 -13.42 21.38
C VAL A 245 2.43 -14.29 21.69
N VAL A 246 3.34 -14.41 20.73
CA VAL A 246 4.56 -15.20 20.84
C VAL A 246 5.78 -14.29 20.92
N PRO A 247 6.53 -14.24 22.02
CA PRO A 247 7.74 -13.43 22.16
C PRO A 247 8.91 -14.07 21.38
N ARG A 248 8.86 -14.01 20.05
CA ARG A 248 9.79 -14.75 19.16
C ARG A 248 11.27 -14.50 19.48
N LYS A 249 11.68 -13.24 19.68
CA LYS A 249 13.07 -12.90 20.01
C LYS A 249 13.52 -13.60 21.30
N TYR A 250 12.75 -13.48 22.36
CA TYR A 250 13.04 -14.11 23.64
C TYR A 250 13.08 -15.64 23.52
N ASN A 251 12.12 -16.23 22.83
CA ASN A 251 12.06 -17.68 22.62
C ASN A 251 13.30 -18.19 21.89
N THR A 252 13.75 -17.48 20.84
CA THR A 252 14.96 -17.82 20.10
C THR A 252 16.22 -17.68 20.97
N GLU A 253 16.39 -16.57 21.68
CA GLU A 253 17.57 -16.31 22.52
C GLU A 253 17.70 -17.28 23.70
N LYS A 254 16.58 -17.77 24.22
CA LYS A 254 16.54 -18.65 25.41
C LYS A 254 16.26 -20.10 25.05
N SER A 255 16.15 -20.46 23.78
CA SER A 255 15.85 -21.84 23.32
C SER A 255 14.62 -22.42 24.02
N MET A 256 13.57 -21.61 24.18
CA MET A 256 12.33 -22.02 24.85
C MET A 256 11.12 -21.52 24.04
N THR A 257 9.95 -22.10 24.34
CA THR A 257 8.72 -21.73 23.66
C THR A 257 7.72 -21.19 24.68
N ARG A 258 7.46 -19.89 24.63
CA ARG A 258 6.47 -19.22 25.46
C ARG A 258 5.36 -18.65 24.63
N TYR A 259 4.14 -18.72 25.19
CA TYR A 259 2.90 -18.19 24.61
C TYR A 259 2.15 -17.37 25.64
N PHE A 260 1.56 -16.27 25.18
CA PHE A 260 0.66 -15.46 25.97
C PHE A 260 -0.70 -15.45 25.29
N SER A 261 -1.78 -15.63 26.02
CA SER A 261 -3.11 -15.35 25.50
C SER A 261 -3.26 -13.84 25.27
N ASN A 262 -4.11 -13.46 24.32
CA ASN A 262 -4.41 -12.06 24.04
C ASN A 262 -5.89 -11.80 24.22
N GLU A 263 -6.21 -10.76 24.99
CA GLU A 263 -7.57 -10.32 25.25
C GLU A 263 -7.70 -8.82 25.05
N PHE A 264 -8.83 -8.38 24.52
CA PHE A 264 -9.19 -6.97 24.46
C PHE A 264 -10.12 -6.61 25.61
N MET A 265 -9.86 -5.48 26.26
CA MET A 265 -10.66 -5.02 27.39
C MET A 265 -10.83 -3.51 27.36
N SER A 266 -11.99 -3.01 27.81
CA SER A 266 -12.15 -1.57 27.97
C SER A 266 -11.28 -1.05 29.12
N VAL A 267 -10.85 0.21 29.06
CA VAL A 267 -10.10 0.82 30.15
C VAL A 267 -10.92 0.85 31.43
N ASP A 268 -12.22 1.08 31.33
CA ASP A 268 -13.11 1.16 32.50
C ASP A 268 -13.24 -0.21 33.17
N ASP A 269 -13.43 -1.29 32.39
CA ASP A 269 -13.48 -2.64 32.94
C ASP A 269 -12.15 -3.04 33.59
N PHE A 270 -11.05 -2.71 32.93
CA PHE A 270 -9.71 -3.01 33.44
C PHE A 270 -9.43 -2.34 34.78
N LEU A 271 -9.80 -1.08 34.94
CA LEU A 271 -9.61 -0.32 36.19
C LEU A 271 -10.50 -0.80 37.35
N ASN A 272 -11.55 -1.55 37.07
CA ASN A 272 -12.46 -2.14 38.06
C ASN A 272 -12.00 -3.52 38.58
N ILE A 273 -10.89 -4.07 38.06
CA ILE A 273 -10.40 -5.38 38.46
C ILE A 273 -9.33 -5.23 39.54
N ASP A 274 -9.58 -5.79 40.71
CA ASP A 274 -8.69 -5.63 41.88
C ASP A 274 -7.59 -6.70 42.00
N SER A 275 -7.65 -7.76 41.19
CA SER A 275 -6.72 -8.89 41.28
C SER A 275 -6.22 -9.34 39.93
N ALA A 276 -4.91 -9.59 39.82
CA ALA A 276 -4.29 -10.18 38.64
C ALA A 276 -4.81 -11.60 38.35
N ASP A 277 -5.14 -12.38 39.36
CA ASP A 277 -5.68 -13.73 39.20
C ASP A 277 -7.06 -13.74 38.52
N ALA A 278 -7.87 -12.68 38.73
CA ALA A 278 -9.14 -12.50 38.04
C ALA A 278 -8.95 -12.27 36.51
N LEU A 279 -7.82 -11.66 36.12
CA LEU A 279 -7.45 -11.44 34.72
C LEU A 279 -6.85 -12.67 34.06
N ILE A 280 -5.98 -13.38 34.77
CA ILE A 280 -5.23 -14.52 34.25
C ILE A 280 -6.11 -15.76 34.18
N GLY A 281 -6.95 -15.97 35.19
CA GLY A 281 -7.84 -17.13 35.30
C GLY A 281 -7.08 -18.44 35.43
N GLU A 282 -7.70 -19.54 35.05
CA GLU A 282 -7.12 -20.90 35.01
C GLU A 282 -6.29 -21.17 33.74
N ASP A 283 -5.83 -20.12 33.08
CA ASP A 283 -5.10 -20.23 31.82
C ASP A 283 -3.75 -20.95 32.04
N THR A 284 -3.51 -22.01 31.29
CA THR A 284 -2.27 -22.83 31.37
C THR A 284 -1.11 -22.21 30.60
N LEU A 285 -1.28 -21.04 30.00
CA LEU A 285 -0.27 -20.32 29.24
C LEU A 285 0.71 -19.57 30.16
N ASP A 286 1.83 -19.15 29.61
CA ASP A 286 2.90 -18.44 30.34
C ASP A 286 2.46 -17.07 30.89
N GLY A 287 1.36 -16.52 30.38
CA GLY A 287 0.77 -15.27 30.82
C GLY A 287 -0.28 -14.75 29.86
N LYS A 288 -0.75 -13.53 30.10
CA LYS A 288 -1.79 -12.87 29.33
C LYS A 288 -1.38 -11.46 28.90
N VAL A 289 -1.69 -11.12 27.67
CA VAL A 289 -1.59 -9.77 27.12
C VAL A 289 -3.00 -9.17 27.12
N ILE A 290 -3.21 -8.08 27.82
CA ILE A 290 -4.45 -7.31 27.80
C ILE A 290 -4.24 -6.09 26.91
N THR A 291 -4.95 -6.05 25.80
CA THR A 291 -4.95 -4.88 24.91
C THR A 291 -6.13 -3.99 25.23
N LEU A 292 -5.85 -2.83 25.82
CA LEU A 292 -6.88 -1.90 26.26
C LEU A 292 -7.44 -1.10 25.07
N TYR A 293 -8.75 -0.82 25.12
CA TYR A 293 -9.41 0.13 24.23
C TYR A 293 -10.27 1.12 25.03
N SER A 294 -10.48 2.31 24.49
CA SER A 294 -11.34 3.32 25.10
C SER A 294 -11.95 4.22 24.01
N PHE A 295 -13.18 4.64 24.22
CA PHE A 295 -13.88 5.64 23.41
C PHE A 295 -13.70 7.08 23.92
N THR A 296 -13.06 7.23 25.07
CA THR A 296 -12.79 8.51 25.73
C THR A 296 -11.29 8.74 25.87
N ARG A 297 -10.92 9.95 26.27
CA ARG A 297 -9.49 10.29 26.49
C ARG A 297 -8.91 9.50 27.66
N ILE A 298 -7.89 8.71 27.39
CA ILE A 298 -7.21 7.86 28.38
C ILE A 298 -6.28 8.69 29.26
N LYS A 299 -6.36 8.49 30.57
CA LYS A 299 -5.38 8.98 31.55
C LYS A 299 -4.35 7.89 31.82
N GLN A 300 -3.25 7.91 31.10
CA GLN A 300 -2.20 6.88 31.17
C GLN A 300 -1.63 6.67 32.57
N GLU A 301 -1.58 7.72 33.39
CA GLU A 301 -1.11 7.64 34.78
C GLU A 301 -1.98 6.72 35.66
N LEU A 302 -3.30 6.72 35.45
CA LEU A 302 -4.20 5.83 36.20
C LEU A 302 -3.96 4.37 35.83
N ILE A 303 -3.78 4.09 34.55
CA ILE A 303 -3.49 2.73 34.06
C ILE A 303 -2.16 2.25 34.63
N ASN A 304 -1.11 3.08 34.56
CA ASN A 304 0.21 2.73 35.10
C ASN A 304 0.16 2.43 36.59
N LYS A 305 -0.54 3.25 37.37
CA LYS A 305 -0.73 3.03 38.79
C LYS A 305 -1.47 1.70 39.07
N HIS A 306 -2.51 1.42 38.29
CA HIS A 306 -3.30 0.20 38.46
C HIS A 306 -2.48 -1.04 38.12
N VAL A 307 -1.72 -1.02 37.01
CA VAL A 307 -0.81 -2.14 36.63
C VAL A 307 0.25 -2.40 37.73
N LEU A 308 0.79 -1.35 38.34
CA LEU A 308 1.73 -1.48 39.45
C LEU A 308 1.08 -2.09 40.71
N ASN A 309 -0.19 -1.80 40.96
CA ASN A 309 -0.94 -2.39 42.07
C ASN A 309 -1.24 -3.89 41.84
N LEU A 310 -1.52 -4.30 40.62
CA LEU A 310 -1.72 -5.71 40.27
C LEU A 310 -0.46 -6.55 40.41
N ALA A 311 0.71 -5.98 40.18
CA ALA A 311 2.07 -6.49 40.45
C ALA A 311 2.35 -7.94 39.98
N ASP A 312 1.72 -8.43 38.94
CA ASP A 312 1.91 -9.79 38.41
C ASP A 312 2.76 -9.77 37.14
N ARG A 313 3.83 -10.58 37.12
CA ARG A 313 4.78 -10.68 36.01
C ARG A 313 4.25 -11.44 34.80
N ARG A 314 3.15 -12.16 34.95
CA ARG A 314 2.47 -12.89 33.86
C ARG A 314 1.54 -11.99 33.05
N LEU A 315 1.29 -10.76 33.54
CA LEU A 315 0.38 -9.81 32.91
C LEU A 315 1.17 -8.75 32.13
N VAL A 316 0.83 -8.59 30.86
CA VAL A 316 1.32 -7.53 29.98
C VAL A 316 0.14 -6.67 29.55
N VAL A 317 0.16 -5.38 29.85
CA VAL A 317 -0.90 -4.44 29.48
C VAL A 317 -0.42 -3.54 28.35
N VAL A 318 -1.15 -3.57 27.24
CA VAL A 318 -0.89 -2.74 26.05
C VAL A 318 -1.92 -1.63 26.00
N CYS A 319 -1.45 -0.40 26.05
CA CYS A 319 -2.29 0.78 25.93
C CYS A 319 -2.02 1.49 24.60
N PRO A 320 -3.03 1.83 23.80
CA PRO A 320 -2.81 2.55 22.55
C PRO A 320 -2.21 3.93 22.83
N LYS A 321 -1.21 4.29 22.02
CA LYS A 321 -0.77 5.69 21.98
C LYS A 321 -1.83 6.53 21.28
N LYS A 322 -1.99 7.76 21.74
CA LYS A 322 -2.80 8.78 21.07
C LYS A 322 -2.29 9.07 19.67
#